data_1f028ff1b3fab429252b9ea2e06fa659
#
_entry.id   1f028ff1b3fab429252b9ea2e06fa659
#
_cell.length_a   1.000
_cell.length_b   1.000
_cell.length_c   1.000
_cell.angle_alpha   90.00
_cell.angle_beta   90.00
_cell.angle_gamma   90.00
#
_symmetry.space_group_name_H-M   'P 1'
#
loop_
_entity.id
_entity.type
_entity.pdbx_description
1 polymer ?
#
loop_
_entity_poly.entity_id
_entity_poly.type
_entity_poly.pdbx_seq_one_letter_code
_entity_poly.pdbx_strand_id
1 'polypeptide(L)'
;YYANNKYYLITYDVFSDVRLVFAPPGSVGKFGGDTDNWMWPRHTGDFSVFRVYANKDNAPANYSKDNVPYKPKYHATVSTEGYEKNDYAMTIGFPGSTSRYIPSFAVENRMKDQNDPRIEVRGIKQDIWRAAMNADQATRIKYASKYARSSNYWKNSIGMNKALVKLGVLDQKRAEEASFEEWVAASGKKAQAYKGILSEMEGAY
;
A
#
# COMPACT_ATOMS: atom_id res chain seq x y z
N TYR A 1 -4.76 13.35 14.05
CA TYR A 1 -4.57 11.89 14.22
C TYR A 1 -5.57 11.33 15.23
N TYR A 2 -5.91 10.06 15.11
CA TYR A 2 -6.82 9.34 16.04
C TYR A 2 -8.16 10.05 16.25
N ALA A 3 -8.88 10.36 15.16
CA ALA A 3 -10.17 11.03 15.16
C ALA A 3 -10.16 12.34 15.97
N ASN A 4 -9.14 13.15 15.75
CA ASN A 4 -8.91 14.46 16.41
C ASN A 4 -8.56 14.39 17.89
N ASN A 5 -8.18 13.23 18.42
CA ASN A 5 -7.74 13.09 19.81
C ASN A 5 -6.29 13.53 20.05
N LYS A 6 -5.47 13.60 19.00
CA LYS A 6 -4.08 14.05 19.07
C LYS A 6 -3.71 14.99 17.93
N TYR A 7 -2.99 16.03 18.27
CA TYR A 7 -2.45 17.02 17.34
C TYR A 7 -0.93 16.97 17.40
N TYR A 8 -0.29 17.04 16.23
CA TYR A 8 1.16 17.08 16.10
C TYR A 8 1.55 18.25 15.20
N LEU A 9 2.52 19.03 15.64
CA LEU A 9 3.24 19.95 14.77
C LEU A 9 4.47 19.23 14.23
N ILE A 10 4.54 19.07 12.90
CA ILE A 10 5.66 18.42 12.23
C ILE A 10 6.42 19.49 11.45
N THR A 11 7.71 19.62 11.74
CA THR A 11 8.62 20.48 10.99
C THR A 11 9.49 19.63 10.08
N TYR A 12 9.77 20.14 8.89
CA TYR A 12 10.56 19.45 7.89
C TYR A 12 11.75 20.27 7.44
N ASP A 13 12.91 19.64 7.31
CA ASP A 13 14.00 20.17 6.51
C ASP A 13 13.83 19.62 5.09
N VAL A 14 13.72 20.50 4.09
CA VAL A 14 13.45 20.10 2.70
C VAL A 14 14.72 20.24 1.88
N PHE A 15 15.27 19.11 1.42
CA PHE A 15 16.41 19.05 0.52
C PHE A 15 15.94 18.88 -0.92
N SER A 16 16.26 19.83 -1.78
CA SER A 16 15.88 19.80 -3.21
C SER A 16 16.97 19.26 -4.14
N ASP A 17 18.23 19.20 -3.72
CA ASP A 17 19.31 18.60 -4.49
C ASP A 17 19.45 17.10 -4.16
N VAL A 18 18.66 16.29 -4.85
CA VAL A 18 18.66 14.83 -4.71
C VAL A 18 19.06 14.20 -6.04
N ARG A 19 20.10 13.38 -6.03
CA ARG A 19 20.69 12.81 -7.24
C ARG A 19 20.57 11.30 -7.25
N LEU A 20 20.21 10.73 -8.40
CA LEU A 20 20.18 9.29 -8.62
C LEU A 20 21.63 8.75 -8.58
N VAL A 21 21.86 7.75 -7.75
CA VAL A 21 23.13 7.03 -7.69
C VAL A 21 23.06 5.74 -8.47
N PHE A 22 21.97 4.99 -8.30
CA PHE A 22 21.79 3.69 -8.95
C PHE A 22 20.30 3.33 -9.08
N ALA A 23 19.98 2.67 -10.17
CA ALA A 23 18.74 1.92 -10.34
C ALA A 23 19.05 0.65 -11.16
N PRO A 24 18.44 -0.50 -10.85
CA PRO A 24 18.67 -1.71 -11.62
C PRO A 24 18.10 -1.57 -13.04
N PRO A 25 18.60 -2.33 -14.02
CA PRO A 25 18.03 -2.38 -15.35
C PRO A 25 16.59 -2.91 -15.29
N GLY A 26 15.76 -2.57 -16.29
CA GLY A 26 14.36 -2.98 -16.35
C GLY A 26 14.12 -4.49 -16.29
N SER A 27 15.10 -5.30 -16.73
CA SER A 27 15.08 -6.76 -16.62
C SER A 27 15.13 -7.27 -15.17
N VAL A 28 15.61 -6.46 -14.25
CA VAL A 28 15.62 -6.75 -12.80
C VAL A 28 14.52 -5.98 -12.08
N GLY A 29 14.43 -4.67 -12.31
CA GLY A 29 13.46 -3.78 -11.63
C GLY A 29 12.00 -4.04 -12.00
N LYS A 30 11.76 -4.64 -13.18
CA LYS A 30 10.42 -5.07 -13.63
C LYS A 30 10.36 -6.56 -13.96
N PHE A 31 11.19 -7.37 -13.33
CA PHE A 31 11.13 -8.83 -13.51
C PHE A 31 9.74 -9.34 -13.13
N GLY A 32 9.15 -10.16 -14.02
CA GLY A 32 7.76 -10.61 -13.88
C GLY A 32 6.70 -9.59 -14.31
N GLY A 33 7.06 -8.31 -14.44
CA GLY A 33 6.21 -7.24 -14.97
C GLY A 33 4.83 -7.18 -14.31
N ASP A 34 3.80 -7.00 -15.14
CA ASP A 34 2.40 -6.96 -14.69
C ASP A 34 1.89 -8.34 -14.23
N THR A 35 2.48 -9.44 -14.70
CA THR A 35 2.10 -10.81 -14.31
C THR A 35 2.29 -11.03 -12.81
N ASP A 36 3.39 -10.58 -12.24
CA ASP A 36 3.72 -10.78 -10.82
C ASP A 36 3.12 -9.71 -9.90
N ASN A 37 2.50 -8.67 -10.45
CA ASN A 37 1.91 -7.60 -9.66
C ASN A 37 0.76 -8.15 -8.78
N TRP A 38 0.80 -7.86 -7.48
CA TRP A 38 -0.11 -8.40 -6.46
C TRP A 38 -0.11 -9.93 -6.35
N MET A 39 1.01 -10.54 -6.69
CA MET A 39 1.22 -11.99 -6.61
C MET A 39 2.37 -12.33 -5.66
N TRP A 40 2.37 -13.53 -5.15
CA TRP A 40 3.42 -14.09 -4.32
C TRP A 40 3.77 -15.51 -4.82
N PRO A 41 5.05 -15.92 -4.83
CA PRO A 41 6.26 -15.14 -4.50
C PRO A 41 6.62 -14.08 -5.55
N ARG A 42 7.47 -13.12 -5.17
CA ARG A 42 7.97 -12.07 -6.07
C ARG A 42 9.49 -12.11 -6.15
N HIS A 43 10.00 -11.85 -7.36
CA HIS A 43 11.43 -11.83 -7.66
C HIS A 43 11.87 -10.50 -8.26
N THR A 44 11.01 -9.49 -8.20
CA THR A 44 11.28 -8.14 -8.72
C THR A 44 12.28 -7.42 -7.82
N GLY A 45 13.37 -6.91 -8.39
CA GLY A 45 14.32 -6.03 -7.72
C GLY A 45 14.02 -4.55 -8.00
N ASP A 46 12.81 -4.09 -7.64
CA ASP A 46 12.36 -2.71 -7.87
C ASP A 46 12.85 -1.80 -6.74
N PHE A 47 14.05 -1.25 -6.91
CA PHE A 47 14.64 -0.30 -5.98
C PHE A 47 15.47 0.75 -6.72
N SER A 48 15.74 1.86 -6.03
CA SER A 48 16.67 2.87 -6.49
C SER A 48 17.42 3.49 -5.31
N VAL A 49 18.63 3.97 -5.58
CA VAL A 49 19.47 4.60 -4.58
C VAL A 49 19.66 6.06 -4.97
N PHE A 50 19.36 6.95 -4.05
CA PHE A 50 19.54 8.38 -4.20
C PHE A 50 20.52 8.90 -3.16
N ARG A 51 21.20 10.00 -3.50
CA ARG A 51 22.05 10.74 -2.57
C ARG A 51 21.53 12.16 -2.44
N VAL A 52 21.35 12.58 -1.20
CA VAL A 52 20.97 13.95 -0.85
C VAL A 52 22.24 14.80 -0.79
N TYR A 53 22.19 16.01 -1.37
CA TYR A 53 23.25 17.00 -1.33
C TYR A 53 22.80 18.24 -0.57
N ALA A 54 23.75 18.88 0.08
CA ALA A 54 23.60 20.09 0.87
C ALA A 54 24.66 21.10 0.50
N ASN A 55 24.54 22.34 0.93
CA ASN A 55 25.61 23.31 0.84
C ASN A 55 26.81 22.94 1.74
N LYS A 56 27.87 23.73 1.70
CA LYS A 56 29.10 23.47 2.48
C LYS A 56 28.86 23.50 4.00
N ASP A 57 27.80 24.17 4.45
CA ASP A 57 27.39 24.24 5.86
C ASP A 57 26.43 23.10 6.27
N ASN A 58 26.25 22.11 5.40
CA ASN A 58 25.36 20.97 5.58
C ASN A 58 23.86 21.35 5.69
N ALA A 59 23.48 22.53 5.17
CA ALA A 59 22.10 23.00 5.15
C ALA A 59 21.41 22.74 3.80
N PRO A 60 20.07 22.65 3.76
CA PRO A 60 19.30 22.53 2.53
C PRO A 60 19.66 23.63 1.52
N ALA A 61 19.81 23.28 0.27
CA ALA A 61 20.13 24.20 -0.82
C ALA A 61 19.53 23.73 -2.14
N ASN A 62 19.31 24.68 -3.06
CA ASN A 62 18.99 24.37 -4.45
C ASN A 62 20.20 23.68 -5.13
N TYR A 63 19.91 23.00 -6.25
CA TYR A 63 20.97 22.33 -7.02
C TYR A 63 22.14 23.28 -7.32
N SER A 64 23.35 22.83 -6.99
CA SER A 64 24.61 23.45 -7.38
C SER A 64 25.68 22.37 -7.57
N LYS A 65 26.62 22.62 -8.50
CA LYS A 65 27.79 21.75 -8.67
C LYS A 65 28.71 21.78 -7.44
N ASP A 66 28.63 22.85 -6.64
CA ASP A 66 29.44 23.03 -5.44
C ASP A 66 28.86 22.38 -4.20
N ASN A 67 27.61 21.86 -4.28
CA ASN A 67 27.01 21.13 -3.19
C ASN A 67 27.76 19.83 -2.91
N VAL A 68 27.81 19.49 -1.63
CA VAL A 68 28.48 18.28 -1.11
C VAL A 68 27.46 17.28 -0.61
N PRO A 69 27.79 15.99 -0.51
CA PRO A 69 26.89 15.00 0.08
C PRO A 69 26.46 15.42 1.48
N TYR A 70 25.15 15.40 1.74
CA TYR A 70 24.58 15.68 3.04
C TYR A 70 25.13 14.69 4.09
N LYS A 71 25.51 15.19 5.25
CA LYS A 71 25.99 14.40 6.38
C LYS A 71 24.89 14.32 7.43
N PRO A 72 24.12 13.21 7.51
CA PRO A 72 23.07 13.05 8.51
C PRO A 72 23.70 12.88 9.91
N LYS A 73 22.96 13.31 10.95
CA LYS A 73 23.36 13.09 12.35
C LYS A 73 23.40 11.60 12.70
N TYR A 74 22.47 10.83 12.12
CA TYR A 74 22.33 9.39 12.30
C TYR A 74 22.05 8.71 10.96
N HIS A 75 22.50 7.51 10.81
CA HIS A 75 22.21 6.65 9.67
C HIS A 75 22.06 5.20 10.15
N ALA A 76 21.27 4.42 9.43
CA ALA A 76 21.16 2.99 9.67
C ALA A 76 22.46 2.28 9.24
N THR A 77 22.94 1.37 10.05
CA THR A 77 24.07 0.50 9.69
C THR A 77 23.57 -0.56 8.71
N VAL A 78 24.33 -0.77 7.63
CA VAL A 78 24.05 -1.86 6.69
C VAL A 78 24.63 -3.15 7.26
N SER A 79 23.77 -4.14 7.52
CA SER A 79 24.20 -5.49 7.88
C SER A 79 24.15 -6.41 6.67
N THR A 80 25.13 -7.28 6.57
CA THR A 80 25.20 -8.35 5.56
C THR A 80 24.96 -9.74 6.17
N GLU A 81 24.58 -9.81 7.44
CA GLU A 81 24.34 -11.07 8.17
C GLU A 81 23.07 -11.80 7.71
N GLY A 82 22.19 -11.06 6.99
CA GLY A 82 20.90 -11.59 6.56
C GLY A 82 19.84 -11.51 7.65
N TYR A 83 18.80 -12.34 7.53
CA TYR A 83 17.68 -12.42 8.47
C TYR A 83 17.16 -13.86 8.51
N GLU A 84 16.51 -14.21 9.62
CA GLU A 84 15.89 -15.52 9.83
C GLU A 84 14.38 -15.38 10.02
N LYS A 85 13.69 -16.52 10.04
CA LYS A 85 12.25 -16.55 10.30
C LYS A 85 11.97 -16.05 11.72
N ASN A 86 11.09 -15.07 11.86
CA ASN A 86 10.66 -14.36 13.06
C ASN A 86 11.57 -13.22 13.51
N ASP A 87 12.59 -12.86 12.75
CA ASP A 87 13.33 -11.64 13.01
C ASP A 87 12.43 -10.41 12.82
N TYR A 88 12.74 -9.37 13.58
CA TYR A 88 12.02 -8.11 13.43
C TYR A 88 12.35 -7.45 12.09
N ALA A 89 11.30 -7.08 11.34
CA ALA A 89 11.43 -6.35 10.09
C ALA A 89 10.52 -5.13 10.06
N MET A 90 11.02 -4.03 9.52
CA MET A 90 10.29 -2.77 9.40
C MET A 90 10.59 -2.08 8.07
N THR A 91 9.57 -1.52 7.46
CA THR A 91 9.72 -0.59 6.33
C THR A 91 9.40 0.84 6.78
N ILE A 92 10.18 1.81 6.32
CA ILE A 92 9.98 3.24 6.60
C ILE A 92 9.56 3.91 5.29
N GLY A 93 8.48 4.69 5.34
CA GLY A 93 7.98 5.42 4.17
C GLY A 93 6.55 5.90 4.34
N PHE A 94 5.92 6.23 3.22
CA PHE A 94 4.54 6.70 3.15
C PHE A 94 3.68 5.61 2.48
N PRO A 95 3.27 4.56 3.22
CA PRO A 95 2.39 3.54 2.67
C PRO A 95 1.03 4.17 2.32
N GLY A 96 0.28 3.51 1.45
CA GLY A 96 -1.08 3.92 1.13
C GLY A 96 -2.01 3.81 2.34
N SER A 97 -3.05 3.02 2.25
CA SER A 97 -3.99 2.79 3.33
C SER A 97 -4.14 1.30 3.66
N THR A 98 -4.32 1.00 4.92
CA THR A 98 -4.75 -0.31 5.42
C THR A 98 -5.99 -0.13 6.29
N SER A 99 -6.91 -1.10 6.22
CA SER A 99 -8.13 -1.12 7.03
C SER A 99 -8.14 -2.40 7.84
N ARG A 100 -7.63 -2.34 9.08
CA ARG A 100 -7.54 -3.51 9.97
C ARG A 100 -8.77 -3.67 10.85
N TYR A 101 -9.38 -2.56 11.25
CA TYR A 101 -10.44 -2.50 12.26
C TYR A 101 -11.83 -2.34 11.65
N ILE A 102 -12.00 -2.86 10.43
CA ILE A 102 -13.32 -2.89 9.78
C ILE A 102 -14.06 -4.18 10.17
N PRO A 103 -15.38 -4.12 10.33
CA PRO A 103 -16.22 -5.27 10.65
C PRO A 103 -16.42 -6.19 9.44
N SER A 104 -17.01 -7.38 9.70
CA SER A 104 -17.22 -8.42 8.69
C SER A 104 -18.05 -7.94 7.50
N PHE A 105 -19.13 -7.21 7.74
CA PHE A 105 -20.00 -6.65 6.69
C PHE A 105 -19.26 -5.63 5.81
N ALA A 106 -18.31 -4.86 6.37
CA ALA A 106 -17.46 -3.96 5.58
C ALA A 106 -16.46 -4.72 4.71
N VAL A 107 -15.93 -5.86 5.18
CA VAL A 107 -15.10 -6.76 4.37
C VAL A 107 -15.93 -7.36 3.24
N GLU A 108 -17.16 -7.80 3.53
CA GLU A 108 -18.08 -8.36 2.54
C GLU A 108 -18.47 -7.34 1.46
N ASN A 109 -18.82 -6.12 1.87
CA ASN A 109 -19.06 -5.00 0.95
C ASN A 109 -17.83 -4.72 0.08
N ARG A 110 -16.63 -4.71 0.68
CA ARG A 110 -15.38 -4.55 -0.08
C ARG A 110 -15.21 -5.61 -1.16
N MET A 111 -15.54 -6.84 -0.87
CA MET A 111 -15.42 -7.94 -1.82
C MET A 111 -16.48 -7.86 -2.92
N LYS A 112 -17.77 -7.82 -2.54
CA LYS A 112 -18.91 -7.96 -3.45
C LYS A 112 -19.22 -6.66 -4.20
N ASP A 113 -19.30 -5.54 -3.48
CA ASP A 113 -19.83 -4.30 -4.05
C ASP A 113 -18.76 -3.38 -4.62
N GLN A 114 -17.49 -3.59 -4.23
CA GLN A 114 -16.38 -2.78 -4.72
C GLN A 114 -15.41 -3.56 -5.60
N ASN A 115 -14.92 -4.74 -5.14
CA ASN A 115 -13.91 -5.47 -5.87
C ASN A 115 -14.50 -6.24 -7.06
N ASP A 116 -15.60 -6.97 -6.90
CA ASP A 116 -16.18 -7.78 -7.99
C ASP A 116 -16.58 -6.93 -9.20
N PRO A 117 -17.34 -5.83 -9.08
CA PRO A 117 -17.61 -4.95 -10.21
C PRO A 117 -16.35 -4.34 -10.81
N ARG A 118 -15.37 -4.01 -9.98
CA ARG A 118 -14.08 -3.49 -10.46
C ARG A 118 -13.30 -4.52 -11.25
N ILE A 119 -13.33 -5.79 -10.83
CA ILE A 119 -12.68 -6.90 -11.55
C ILE A 119 -13.33 -7.07 -12.91
N GLU A 120 -14.65 -7.12 -12.97
CA GLU A 120 -15.39 -7.30 -14.21
C GLU A 120 -15.16 -6.15 -15.20
N VAL A 121 -15.49 -4.92 -14.81
CA VAL A 121 -15.38 -3.74 -15.69
C VAL A 121 -13.94 -3.48 -16.14
N ARG A 122 -12.97 -3.64 -15.23
CA ARG A 122 -11.56 -3.45 -15.60
C ARG A 122 -11.04 -4.61 -16.44
N GLY A 123 -11.51 -5.84 -16.25
CA GLY A 123 -11.15 -6.98 -17.09
C GLY A 123 -11.49 -6.72 -18.56
N ILE A 124 -12.73 -6.35 -18.84
CA ILE A 124 -13.20 -5.99 -20.20
C ILE A 124 -12.33 -4.84 -20.77
N LYS A 125 -12.12 -3.81 -19.97
CA LYS A 125 -11.30 -2.65 -20.36
C LYS A 125 -9.85 -3.02 -20.68
N GLN A 126 -9.23 -3.91 -19.89
CA GLN A 126 -7.86 -4.39 -20.11
C GLN A 126 -7.76 -5.15 -21.44
N ASP A 127 -8.73 -5.97 -21.76
CA ASP A 127 -8.71 -6.75 -23.01
C ASP A 127 -8.81 -5.84 -24.25
N ILE A 128 -9.74 -4.88 -24.23
CA ILE A 128 -9.90 -3.90 -25.31
C ILE A 128 -8.61 -3.08 -25.50
N TRP A 129 -8.07 -2.55 -24.41
CA TRP A 129 -6.87 -1.72 -24.48
C TRP A 129 -5.64 -2.52 -24.94
N ARG A 130 -5.48 -3.74 -24.45
CA ARG A 130 -4.37 -4.63 -24.83
C ARG A 130 -4.41 -4.95 -26.32
N ALA A 131 -5.59 -5.28 -26.85
CA ALA A 131 -5.77 -5.53 -28.26
C ALA A 131 -5.37 -4.30 -29.12
N ALA A 132 -5.88 -3.13 -28.77
CA ALA A 132 -5.55 -1.88 -29.48
C ALA A 132 -4.06 -1.50 -29.37
N MET A 133 -3.46 -1.65 -28.19
CA MET A 133 -2.03 -1.37 -27.94
C MET A 133 -1.09 -2.36 -28.66
N ASN A 134 -1.52 -3.60 -28.89
CA ASN A 134 -0.75 -4.58 -29.65
C ASN A 134 -0.84 -4.33 -31.16
N ALA A 135 -1.93 -3.76 -31.63
CA ALA A 135 -2.15 -3.47 -33.04
C ALA A 135 -1.43 -2.18 -33.52
N ASP A 136 -1.20 -1.20 -32.63
CA ASP A 136 -0.64 0.10 -33.00
C ASP A 136 0.29 0.66 -31.93
N GLN A 137 1.53 0.97 -32.33
CA GLN A 137 2.57 1.51 -31.45
C GLN A 137 2.24 2.92 -30.92
N ALA A 138 1.62 3.77 -31.72
CA ALA A 138 1.22 5.11 -31.26
C ALA A 138 0.14 5.03 -30.18
N THR A 139 -0.82 4.15 -30.34
CA THR A 139 -1.84 3.83 -29.34
C THR A 139 -1.19 3.24 -28.08
N ARG A 140 -0.21 2.36 -28.22
CA ARG A 140 0.54 1.81 -27.09
C ARG A 140 1.20 2.90 -26.26
N ILE A 141 1.88 3.85 -26.87
CA ILE A 141 2.51 4.96 -26.16
C ILE A 141 1.46 5.80 -25.42
N LYS A 142 0.33 6.13 -26.05
CA LYS A 142 -0.74 6.93 -25.45
C LYS A 142 -1.43 6.24 -24.26
N TYR A 143 -1.55 4.92 -24.28
CA TYR A 143 -2.34 4.17 -23.30
C TYR A 143 -1.51 3.39 -22.27
N ALA A 144 -0.21 3.21 -22.47
CA ALA A 144 0.64 2.41 -21.58
C ALA A 144 0.49 2.77 -20.08
N SER A 145 0.58 4.06 -19.75
CA SER A 145 0.43 4.52 -18.36
C SER A 145 -1.00 4.30 -17.81
N LYS A 146 -2.01 4.55 -18.64
CA LYS A 146 -3.43 4.34 -18.27
C LYS A 146 -3.73 2.85 -18.05
N TYR A 147 -3.19 2.01 -18.96
CA TYR A 147 -3.27 0.56 -18.85
C TYR A 147 -2.63 0.06 -17.56
N ALA A 148 -1.38 0.44 -17.30
CA ALA A 148 -0.65 0.02 -16.11
C ALA A 148 -1.39 0.42 -14.81
N ARG A 149 -1.89 1.66 -14.73
CA ARG A 149 -2.67 2.12 -13.58
C ARG A 149 -3.98 1.33 -13.43
N SER A 150 -4.69 1.08 -14.52
CA SER A 150 -5.93 0.30 -14.49
C SER A 150 -5.68 -1.15 -14.07
N SER A 151 -4.63 -1.77 -14.61
CA SER A 151 -4.20 -3.12 -14.29
C SER A 151 -3.83 -3.26 -12.81
N ASN A 152 -3.11 -2.30 -12.25
CA ASN A 152 -2.73 -2.31 -10.85
C ASN A 152 -3.96 -2.43 -9.91
N TYR A 153 -5.00 -1.64 -10.12
CA TYR A 153 -6.24 -1.73 -9.36
C TYR A 153 -7.02 -3.02 -9.60
N TRP A 154 -7.02 -3.50 -10.84
CA TRP A 154 -7.67 -4.74 -11.23
C TRP A 154 -7.05 -5.94 -10.51
N LYS A 155 -5.74 -6.06 -10.61
CA LYS A 155 -4.99 -7.15 -9.97
C LYS A 155 -5.02 -7.06 -8.44
N ASN A 156 -4.98 -5.85 -7.87
CA ASN A 156 -5.17 -5.65 -6.43
C ASN A 156 -6.52 -6.22 -5.97
N SER A 157 -7.62 -5.93 -6.68
CA SER A 157 -8.94 -6.42 -6.31
C SER A 157 -9.04 -7.96 -6.41
N ILE A 158 -8.48 -8.56 -7.46
CA ILE A 158 -8.40 -10.02 -7.61
C ILE A 158 -7.60 -10.64 -6.47
N GLY A 159 -6.40 -10.11 -6.22
CA GLY A 159 -5.52 -10.61 -5.17
C GLY A 159 -6.11 -10.46 -3.77
N MET A 160 -6.78 -9.34 -3.51
CA MET A 160 -7.46 -9.07 -2.24
C MET A 160 -8.58 -10.07 -1.99
N ASN A 161 -9.52 -10.25 -2.93
CA ASN A 161 -10.61 -11.21 -2.76
C ASN A 161 -10.09 -12.62 -2.54
N LYS A 162 -9.09 -13.04 -3.32
CA LYS A 162 -8.45 -14.35 -3.15
C LYS A 162 -7.80 -14.51 -1.77
N ALA A 163 -7.11 -13.48 -1.28
CA ALA A 163 -6.45 -13.51 0.02
C ALA A 163 -7.45 -13.52 1.17
N LEU A 164 -8.49 -12.69 1.13
CA LEU A 164 -9.53 -12.61 2.15
C LEU A 164 -10.25 -13.96 2.33
N VAL A 165 -10.56 -14.65 1.22
CA VAL A 165 -11.14 -16.00 1.24
C VAL A 165 -10.14 -17.02 1.78
N LYS A 166 -8.91 -17.03 1.24
CA LYS A 166 -7.89 -18.03 1.62
C LYS A 166 -7.52 -17.96 3.10
N LEU A 167 -7.53 -16.76 3.68
CA LEU A 167 -7.18 -16.53 5.08
C LEU A 167 -8.39 -16.61 6.02
N GLY A 168 -9.59 -16.84 5.51
CA GLY A 168 -10.82 -16.93 6.32
C GLY A 168 -11.12 -15.64 7.09
N VAL A 169 -10.81 -14.46 6.49
CA VAL A 169 -10.88 -13.18 7.19
C VAL A 169 -12.31 -12.86 7.65
N LEU A 170 -13.32 -13.20 6.85
CA LEU A 170 -14.72 -12.98 7.25
C LEU A 170 -15.09 -13.74 8.53
N ASP A 171 -14.69 -15.00 8.65
CA ASP A 171 -14.98 -15.83 9.80
C ASP A 171 -14.25 -15.33 11.05
N GLN A 172 -12.98 -14.88 10.87
CA GLN A 172 -12.23 -14.25 11.96
C GLN A 172 -12.92 -12.97 12.46
N LYS A 173 -13.39 -12.11 11.55
CA LYS A 173 -14.11 -10.87 11.90
C LYS A 173 -15.44 -11.16 12.61
N ARG A 174 -16.20 -12.12 12.13
CA ARG A 174 -17.45 -12.55 12.80
C ARG A 174 -17.21 -13.11 14.21
N ALA A 175 -16.11 -13.82 14.40
CA ALA A 175 -15.73 -14.29 15.74
C ALA A 175 -15.30 -13.13 16.66
N GLU A 176 -14.57 -12.13 16.15
CA GLU A 176 -14.26 -10.91 16.90
C GLU A 176 -15.53 -10.15 17.30
N GLU A 177 -16.49 -10.01 16.39
CA GLU A 177 -17.78 -9.36 16.60
C GLU A 177 -18.63 -10.10 17.66
N ALA A 178 -18.70 -11.41 17.56
CA ALA A 178 -19.38 -12.24 18.57
C ALA A 178 -18.77 -12.04 19.96
N SER A 179 -17.44 -12.08 20.07
CA SER A 179 -16.74 -11.84 21.34
C SER A 179 -16.98 -10.44 21.89
N PHE A 180 -17.09 -9.44 21.02
CA PHE A 180 -17.45 -8.07 21.40
C PHE A 180 -18.88 -7.99 21.94
N GLU A 181 -19.87 -8.60 21.28
CA GLU A 181 -21.24 -8.64 21.74
C GLU A 181 -21.39 -9.37 23.10
N GLU A 182 -20.67 -10.48 23.28
CA GLU A 182 -20.62 -11.19 24.58
C GLU A 182 -20.05 -10.27 25.66
N TRP A 183 -18.99 -9.54 25.37
CA TRP A 183 -18.42 -8.58 26.31
C TRP A 183 -19.40 -7.45 26.63
N VAL A 184 -20.10 -6.91 25.65
CA VAL A 184 -21.14 -5.88 25.84
C VAL A 184 -22.23 -6.40 26.77
N ALA A 185 -22.72 -7.63 26.53
CA ALA A 185 -23.75 -8.25 27.35
C ALA A 185 -23.32 -8.47 28.81
N ALA A 186 -22.05 -8.87 29.03
CA ALA A 186 -21.53 -9.16 30.35
C ALA A 186 -21.11 -7.91 31.17
N SER A 187 -20.80 -6.79 30.53
CA SER A 187 -20.18 -5.61 31.18
C SER A 187 -21.17 -4.62 31.78
N GLY A 188 -22.49 -4.86 31.69
CA GLY A 188 -23.52 -4.05 32.33
C GLY A 188 -23.46 -2.55 31.93
N LYS A 189 -23.52 -1.65 32.89
CA LYS A 189 -23.55 -0.18 32.65
C LYS A 189 -22.35 0.35 31.89
N LYS A 190 -21.15 -0.26 32.02
CA LYS A 190 -19.92 0.21 31.37
C LYS A 190 -19.98 0.05 29.85
N ALA A 191 -20.66 -0.97 29.38
CA ALA A 191 -20.75 -1.25 27.95
C ALA A 191 -22.09 -0.80 27.32
N GLN A 192 -22.97 -0.17 28.08
CA GLN A 192 -24.29 0.25 27.61
C GLN A 192 -24.23 1.17 26.38
N ALA A 193 -23.16 2.02 26.27
CA ALA A 193 -22.95 2.91 25.15
C ALA A 193 -22.60 2.17 23.84
N TYR A 194 -22.23 0.89 23.93
CA TYR A 194 -21.84 0.09 22.75
C TYR A 194 -22.93 -0.88 22.30
N LYS A 195 -24.05 -0.94 23.03
CA LYS A 195 -25.16 -1.84 22.71
C LYS A 195 -25.76 -1.47 21.35
N GLY A 196 -25.80 -2.44 20.44
CA GLY A 196 -26.37 -2.28 19.10
C GLY A 196 -25.46 -1.56 18.09
N ILE A 197 -24.25 -1.16 18.45
CA ILE A 197 -23.36 -0.40 17.56
C ILE A 197 -23.01 -1.16 16.28
N LEU A 198 -22.81 -2.48 16.35
CA LEU A 198 -22.53 -3.29 15.16
C LEU A 198 -23.71 -3.29 14.19
N SER A 199 -24.94 -3.43 14.69
CA SER A 199 -26.15 -3.37 13.87
C SER A 199 -26.36 -1.98 13.23
N GLU A 200 -26.09 -0.91 13.98
CA GLU A 200 -26.16 0.46 13.44
C GLU A 200 -25.10 0.68 12.35
N MET A 201 -23.90 0.18 12.56
CA MET A 201 -22.83 0.25 11.55
C MET A 201 -23.16 -0.57 10.31
N GLU A 202 -23.73 -1.78 10.47
CA GLU A 202 -24.13 -2.63 9.34
C GLU A 202 -25.18 -1.94 8.47
N GLY A 203 -26.14 -1.26 9.09
CA GLY A 203 -27.16 -0.50 8.37
C GLY A 203 -26.63 0.70 7.56
N ALA A 204 -25.38 1.10 7.76
CA ALA A 204 -24.72 2.18 7.02
C ALA A 204 -23.92 1.68 5.79
N TYR A 205 -23.74 0.37 5.63
CA TYR A 205 -23.04 -0.27 4.51
C TYR A 205 -23.99 -0.83 3.47
#